data_f2f5ee24e84c9d7f3c097159ae5a1f05
#
_entry.id   f2f5ee24e84c9d7f3c097159ae5a1f05
#
_cell.length_a   1.000
_cell.length_b   1.000
_cell.length_c   1.000
_cell.angle_alpha   90.00
_cell.angle_beta   90.00
_cell.angle_gamma   90.00
#
_symmetry.space_group_name_H-M   'P 1'
#
loop_
_entity.id
_entity.type
_entity.pdbx_description
1 polymer ?
#
loop_
_entity_poly.entity_id
_entity_poly.type
_entity_poly.pdbx_seq_one_letter_code
_entity_poly.pdbx_strand_id
1 'polypeptide(L)'
;MDDIAVTDMTVSIPRQAGIYVRRERESQGRTRAQLARTAHVSERLLASLELGEAPGIQLDKLLAVCGALGLELCLRATGVPAQDEAPAQQASVPSTQLTQPASDYDAAWQEFMAAQGIVLTDATDADERRVD
;
A
#
# COMPACT_ATOMS: atom_id res chain seq x y z
N MET A 1 -14.79 -26.99 3.64
CA MET A 1 -15.24 -25.94 3.81
C MET A 1 -14.44 -24.85 3.67
N ASP A 2 -13.53 -24.68 3.39
CA ASP A 2 -12.76 -23.74 3.37
C ASP A 2 -12.47 -23.24 2.08
N ASP A 3 -13.38 -23.14 1.19
CA ASP A 3 -13.19 -22.53 -0.05
C ASP A 3 -13.09 -21.08 0.16
N ILE A 4 -11.95 -20.62 0.51
CA ILE A 4 -11.72 -19.21 0.58
C ILE A 4 -11.52 -18.77 -0.83
N ALA A 5 -12.56 -18.34 -1.47
CA ALA A 5 -12.45 -17.81 -2.80
C ALA A 5 -11.74 -16.47 -2.70
N VAL A 6 -10.50 -16.43 -3.11
CA VAL A 6 -9.77 -15.19 -3.16
C VAL A 6 -10.26 -14.43 -4.39
N THR A 7 -10.95 -13.34 -4.15
CA THR A 7 -11.46 -12.52 -5.24
C THR A 7 -10.65 -11.24 -5.28
N ASP A 8 -9.93 -11.06 -6.36
CA ASP A 8 -9.17 -9.84 -6.55
C ASP A 8 -10.08 -8.72 -7.01
N MET A 9 -10.01 -7.59 -6.32
CA MET A 9 -10.79 -6.42 -6.68
C MET A 9 -9.84 -5.28 -6.99
N THR A 10 -10.01 -4.67 -8.13
CA THR A 10 -9.14 -3.59 -8.56
C THR A 10 -9.67 -2.26 -8.04
N VAL A 11 -8.78 -1.48 -7.44
CA VAL A 11 -9.12 -0.15 -6.97
C VAL A 11 -8.32 0.85 -7.80
N SER A 12 -9.00 1.52 -8.70
CA SER A 12 -8.37 2.55 -9.53
C SER A 12 -8.71 3.94 -9.06
N ILE A 13 -9.79 4.09 -8.35
CA ILE A 13 -10.20 5.39 -7.80
C ILE A 13 -10.61 5.18 -6.35
N PRO A 14 -10.45 6.19 -5.50
CA PRO A 14 -10.72 6.03 -4.06
C PRO A 14 -12.14 5.55 -3.76
N ARG A 15 -13.10 5.97 -4.56
CA ARG A 15 -14.49 5.58 -4.33
C ARG A 15 -14.69 4.08 -4.38
N GLN A 16 -13.93 3.39 -5.22
CA GLN A 16 -14.05 1.94 -5.32
C GLN A 16 -13.68 1.24 -4.01
N ALA A 17 -12.70 1.76 -3.31
CA ALA A 17 -12.34 1.18 -2.02
C ALA A 17 -13.53 1.19 -1.06
N GLY A 18 -14.26 2.29 -1.03
CA GLY A 18 -15.44 2.37 -0.17
C GLY A 18 -16.54 1.40 -0.57
N ILE A 19 -16.74 1.22 -1.87
CA ILE A 19 -17.73 0.28 -2.36
C ILE A 19 -17.37 -1.14 -1.92
N TYR A 20 -16.11 -1.51 -2.03
CA TYR A 20 -15.69 -2.85 -1.65
C TYR A 20 -15.77 -3.06 -0.14
N VAL A 21 -15.40 -2.04 0.63
CA VAL A 21 -15.52 -2.10 2.08
C VAL A 21 -16.98 -2.31 2.49
N ARG A 22 -17.88 -1.54 1.89
CA ARG A 22 -19.30 -1.66 2.20
C ARG A 22 -19.83 -3.05 1.82
N ARG A 23 -19.48 -3.50 0.64
CA ARG A 23 -19.94 -4.81 0.15
C ARG A 23 -19.49 -5.92 1.09
N GLU A 24 -18.22 -5.88 1.49
CA GLU A 24 -17.70 -6.92 2.36
C GLU A 24 -18.32 -6.84 3.74
N ARG A 25 -18.52 -5.63 4.26
CA ARG A 25 -19.16 -5.47 5.55
C ARG A 25 -20.58 -6.04 5.54
N GLU A 26 -21.32 -5.72 4.49
CA GLU A 26 -22.71 -6.20 4.37
C GLU A 26 -22.74 -7.72 4.20
N SER A 27 -21.81 -8.28 3.47
CA SER A 27 -21.76 -9.72 3.29
C SER A 27 -21.48 -10.43 4.61
N GLN A 28 -20.76 -9.80 5.51
CA GLN A 28 -20.50 -10.36 6.82
C GLN A 28 -21.59 -10.02 7.84
N GLY A 29 -22.61 -9.28 7.43
CA GLY A 29 -23.69 -8.91 8.32
C GLY A 29 -23.29 -7.96 9.42
N ARG A 30 -22.24 -7.16 9.21
CA ARG A 30 -21.76 -6.25 10.24
C ARG A 30 -22.34 -4.86 10.06
N THR A 31 -22.59 -4.19 11.18
CA THR A 31 -23.01 -2.80 11.12
C THR A 31 -21.78 -1.90 11.02
N ARG A 32 -22.00 -0.66 10.60
CA ARG A 32 -20.92 0.31 10.57
C ARG A 32 -20.31 0.50 11.95
N ALA A 33 -21.17 0.55 12.98
CA ALA A 33 -20.69 0.70 14.34
C ALA A 33 -19.75 -0.42 14.76
N GLN A 34 -20.12 -1.64 14.39
CA GLN A 34 -19.30 -2.80 14.73
C GLN A 34 -17.97 -2.76 14.02
N LEU A 35 -17.99 -2.45 12.73
CA LEU A 35 -16.76 -2.39 11.96
C LEU A 35 -15.87 -1.24 12.42
N ALA A 36 -16.46 -0.08 12.68
CA ALA A 36 -15.71 1.07 13.13
C ALA A 36 -15.00 0.77 14.45
N ARG A 37 -15.69 0.07 15.33
CA ARG A 37 -15.11 -0.30 16.61
C ARG A 37 -13.95 -1.30 16.44
N THR A 38 -14.11 -2.28 15.59
CA THR A 38 -13.07 -3.27 15.34
C THR A 38 -11.85 -2.63 14.67
N ALA A 39 -12.08 -1.71 13.77
CA ALA A 39 -11.00 -1.04 13.04
C ALA A 39 -10.42 0.16 13.78
N HIS A 40 -11.03 0.52 14.92
CA HIS A 40 -10.60 1.67 15.70
C HIS A 40 -10.66 2.97 14.88
N VAL A 41 -11.70 3.13 14.13
CA VAL A 41 -11.98 4.36 13.39
C VAL A 41 -13.35 4.87 13.79
N SER A 42 -13.67 6.12 13.46
CA SER A 42 -14.97 6.66 13.77
C SER A 42 -16.01 6.15 12.76
N GLU A 43 -17.24 6.04 13.21
CA GLU A 43 -18.34 5.67 12.32
C GLU A 43 -18.48 6.68 11.20
N ARG A 44 -18.22 7.93 11.50
CA ARG A 44 -18.32 9.01 10.52
C ARG A 44 -17.29 8.81 9.39
N LEU A 45 -16.07 8.47 9.77
CA LEU A 45 -15.04 8.20 8.77
C LEU A 45 -15.44 7.01 7.91
N LEU A 46 -15.95 5.95 8.54
CA LEU A 46 -16.34 4.76 7.83
C LEU A 46 -17.52 5.06 6.90
N ALA A 47 -18.49 5.85 7.35
CA ALA A 47 -19.61 6.24 6.51
C ALA A 47 -19.13 7.04 5.29
N SER A 48 -18.24 7.99 5.50
CA SER A 48 -17.69 8.77 4.40
C SER A 48 -16.92 7.89 3.42
N LEU A 49 -16.19 6.92 3.94
CA LEU A 49 -15.46 5.99 3.07
C LEU A 49 -16.41 5.20 2.20
N GLU A 50 -17.46 4.63 2.81
CA GLU A 50 -18.41 3.82 2.09
C GLU A 50 -19.22 4.61 1.05
N LEU A 51 -19.42 5.89 1.30
CA LEU A 51 -20.12 6.75 0.36
C LEU A 51 -19.19 7.28 -0.73
N GLY A 52 -17.90 7.03 -0.62
CA GLY A 52 -16.94 7.53 -1.58
C GLY A 52 -16.58 8.99 -1.37
N GLU A 53 -16.86 9.51 -0.18
CA GLU A 53 -16.60 10.89 0.16
C GLU A 53 -15.31 11.09 0.95
N ALA A 54 -14.48 10.07 1.03
CA ALA A 54 -13.22 10.14 1.73
C ALA A 54 -12.04 9.86 0.79
N PRO A 55 -11.87 10.65 -0.26
CA PRO A 55 -10.78 10.36 -1.20
C PRO A 55 -9.39 10.56 -0.59
N GLY A 56 -9.30 11.34 0.47
CA GLY A 56 -8.04 11.57 1.17
C GLY A 56 -7.88 10.79 2.44
N ILE A 57 -8.53 9.65 2.55
CA ILE A 57 -8.41 8.84 3.75
C ILE A 57 -6.96 8.43 3.97
N GLN A 58 -6.51 8.46 5.21
CA GLN A 58 -5.17 8.04 5.52
C GLN A 58 -5.02 6.54 5.29
N LEU A 59 -3.88 6.16 4.76
CA LEU A 59 -3.66 4.77 4.39
C LEU A 59 -3.74 3.85 5.61
N ASP A 60 -3.24 4.28 6.76
CA ASP A 60 -3.31 3.46 7.95
C ASP A 60 -4.76 3.18 8.37
N LYS A 61 -5.64 4.15 8.20
CA LYS A 61 -7.04 3.96 8.52
C LYS A 61 -7.70 2.99 7.53
N LEU A 62 -7.37 3.15 6.26
CA LEU A 62 -7.90 2.23 5.25
C LEU A 62 -7.43 0.81 5.51
N LEU A 63 -6.14 0.64 5.83
CA LEU A 63 -5.61 -0.69 6.14
C LEU A 63 -6.27 -1.28 7.38
N ALA A 64 -6.56 -0.46 8.38
CA ALA A 64 -7.24 -0.95 9.58
C ALA A 64 -8.64 -1.44 9.26
N VAL A 65 -9.37 -0.72 8.42
CA VAL A 65 -10.71 -1.12 8.01
C VAL A 65 -10.65 -2.41 7.19
N CYS A 66 -9.73 -2.48 6.25
CA CYS A 66 -9.56 -3.69 5.43
C CYS A 66 -9.22 -4.88 6.30
N GLY A 67 -8.28 -4.71 7.21
CA GLY A 67 -7.89 -5.80 8.12
C GLY A 67 -9.04 -6.28 8.99
N ALA A 68 -9.89 -5.36 9.43
CA ALA A 68 -11.05 -5.73 10.24
C ALA A 68 -12.07 -6.55 9.46
N LEU A 69 -12.08 -6.41 8.14
CA LEU A 69 -12.97 -7.18 7.27
C LEU A 69 -12.31 -8.42 6.70
N GLY A 70 -11.03 -8.62 6.96
CA GLY A 70 -10.31 -9.73 6.35
C GLY A 70 -9.89 -9.44 4.92
N LEU A 71 -9.86 -8.18 4.54
CA LEU A 71 -9.40 -7.79 3.21
C LEU A 71 -7.91 -7.49 3.26
N GLU A 72 -7.22 -7.85 2.19
CA GLU A 72 -5.80 -7.57 2.08
C GLU A 72 -5.58 -6.59 0.96
N LEU A 73 -4.78 -5.57 1.20
CA LEU A 73 -4.48 -4.58 0.19
C LEU A 73 -3.18 -4.96 -0.50
N CYS A 74 -3.26 -5.21 -1.79
CA CYS A 74 -2.09 -5.61 -2.56
C CYS A 74 -1.76 -4.58 -3.62
N LEU A 75 -0.48 -4.44 -3.91
CA LEU A 75 -0.02 -3.59 -5.00
C LEU A 75 0.53 -4.49 -6.09
N ARG A 76 0.03 -4.29 -7.29
CA ARG A 76 0.47 -5.07 -8.43
C ARG A 76 1.01 -4.14 -9.48
N ALA A 77 2.23 -4.37 -9.91
CA ALA A 77 2.80 -3.59 -10.99
C ALA A 77 2.19 -4.06 -12.30
N THR A 78 1.66 -3.12 -13.05
CA THR A 78 1.03 -3.48 -14.31
C THR A 78 1.81 -2.96 -15.51
N GLY A 79 2.97 -2.39 -15.27
CA GLY A 79 3.73 -1.80 -16.36
C GLY A 79 4.47 -2.79 -17.21
N VAL A 80 4.50 -4.04 -16.84
CA VAL A 80 5.23 -5.02 -17.57
C VAL A 80 4.25 -5.89 -18.30
N PRO A 81 4.18 -5.76 -19.59
CA PRO A 81 3.21 -6.54 -20.31
C PRO A 81 3.64 -7.97 -20.38
N ALA A 82 2.79 -8.76 -20.53
CA ALA A 82 2.96 -10.08 -20.94
C ALA A 82 3.82 -10.92 -20.14
N GLN A 83 4.74 -10.44 -19.56
CA GLN A 83 5.57 -11.27 -18.94
C GLN A 83 5.00 -11.84 -17.82
N ASP A 84 3.90 -11.55 -17.68
CA ASP A 84 3.22 -12.09 -16.62
C ASP A 84 3.33 -13.50 -16.54
N GLU A 85 3.42 -14.10 -17.55
CA GLU A 85 3.46 -15.47 -17.40
C GLU A 85 4.64 -15.89 -16.75
N ALA A 86 5.47 -15.08 -16.49
CA ALA A 86 6.61 -15.48 -15.81
C ALA A 86 6.54 -15.34 -14.32
N PRO A 87 5.44 -15.39 -13.69
CA PRO A 87 5.49 -15.33 -12.24
C PRO A 87 6.35 -16.42 -11.67
N ALA A 88 6.37 -17.55 -12.28
CA ALA A 88 7.20 -18.61 -11.80
C ALA A 88 8.66 -18.27 -11.98
N GLN A 89 8.98 -17.58 -13.05
CA GLN A 89 10.34 -17.21 -13.26
C GLN A 89 10.78 -16.14 -12.32
N GLN A 90 9.85 -15.25 -11.96
CA GLN A 90 10.21 -14.23 -11.02
C GLN A 90 10.58 -14.83 -9.69
N ALA A 91 9.93 -15.88 -9.32
CA ALA A 91 10.25 -16.51 -8.07
C ALA A 91 11.67 -17.02 -8.06
N SER A 92 12.19 -17.34 -9.22
CA SER A 92 13.54 -17.84 -9.28
C SER A 92 14.55 -16.77 -9.64
N VAL A 93 14.13 -15.52 -9.69
CA VAL A 93 15.06 -14.46 -9.99
C VAL A 93 16.13 -14.39 -8.93
N PRO A 94 17.35 -14.50 -9.32
CA PRO A 94 18.43 -14.46 -8.34
C PRO A 94 18.62 -13.08 -7.79
N SER A 95 19.20 -13.05 -6.64
CA SER A 95 19.39 -11.78 -5.97
C SER A 95 20.30 -10.86 -6.78
N THR A 96 20.99 -11.37 -7.75
CA THR A 96 21.85 -10.54 -8.56
C THR A 96 21.09 -9.44 -9.26
N GLN A 97 19.86 -9.73 -9.66
CA GLN A 97 19.09 -8.72 -10.34
C GLN A 97 18.59 -7.65 -9.41
N LEU A 98 18.49 -7.97 -8.15
CA LEU A 98 18.05 -6.96 -7.20
C LEU A 98 19.08 -5.87 -7.02
N THR A 99 20.33 -6.18 -7.30
CA THR A 99 21.38 -5.20 -7.10
C THR A 99 21.31 -4.09 -8.11
N GLN A 100 21.02 -4.43 -9.36
CA GLN A 100 21.02 -3.42 -10.39
C GLN A 100 19.86 -2.44 -10.27
N PRO A 101 18.65 -2.92 -10.08
CA PRO A 101 17.56 -1.98 -9.90
C PRO A 101 17.74 -1.10 -8.68
N ALA A 102 18.37 -1.62 -7.67
CA ALA A 102 18.61 -0.84 -6.48
C ALA A 102 19.54 0.33 -6.78
N SER A 103 20.51 0.11 -7.63
CA SER A 103 21.42 1.17 -8.01
C SER A 103 20.70 2.29 -8.76
N ASP A 104 19.84 1.89 -9.69
CA ASP A 104 19.08 2.88 -10.43
C ASP A 104 18.13 3.63 -9.54
N TYR A 105 17.56 2.93 -8.58
CA TYR A 105 16.65 3.57 -7.64
C TYR A 105 17.36 4.61 -6.81
N ASP A 106 18.57 4.30 -6.40
CA ASP A 106 19.32 5.19 -5.55
C ASP A 106 19.65 6.49 -6.29
N ALA A 107 20.07 6.37 -7.54
CA ALA A 107 20.37 7.53 -8.35
C ALA A 107 19.11 8.38 -8.59
N ALA A 108 18.02 7.73 -8.91
CA ALA A 108 16.76 8.45 -9.14
C ALA A 108 16.28 9.12 -7.87
N TRP A 109 16.45 8.47 -6.75
CA TRP A 109 16.04 9.03 -5.47
C TRP A 109 16.89 10.25 -5.11
N GLN A 110 18.18 10.17 -5.33
CA GLN A 110 19.06 11.30 -5.07
C GLN A 110 18.74 12.49 -5.95
N GLU A 111 18.44 12.24 -7.22
CA GLU A 111 18.06 13.28 -8.12
C GLU A 111 16.74 13.93 -7.68
N PHE A 112 15.79 13.12 -7.26
CA PHE A 112 14.53 13.63 -6.77
C PHE A 112 14.72 14.49 -5.52
N MET A 113 15.54 14.03 -4.59
CA MET A 113 15.79 14.78 -3.38
C MET A 113 16.54 16.07 -3.64
N ALA A 114 17.44 16.05 -4.60
CA ALA A 114 18.16 17.26 -4.98
C ALA A 114 17.22 18.29 -5.59
N ALA A 115 16.25 17.84 -6.37
CA ALA A 115 15.27 18.73 -6.97
C ALA A 115 14.39 19.38 -5.92
N GLN A 116 14.19 18.70 -4.79
CA GLN A 116 13.40 19.26 -3.71
C GLN A 116 14.21 20.15 -2.80
N GLY A 117 15.50 20.30 -3.06
CA GLY A 117 16.36 21.13 -2.21
C GLY A 117 16.77 20.47 -0.92
N ILE A 118 16.61 19.16 -0.82
CA ILE A 118 16.99 18.43 0.37
C ILE A 118 18.41 17.93 0.18
N VAL A 119 19.29 18.34 1.06
CA VAL A 119 20.69 17.92 0.99
C VAL A 119 20.90 16.83 2.03
N LEU A 120 21.27 15.67 1.56
CA LEU A 120 21.63 14.60 2.47
C LEU A 120 23.07 14.82 2.89
N THR A 121 23.25 15.32 4.09
CA THR A 121 24.60 15.46 4.59
C THR A 121 25.09 14.09 5.04
N ASP A 122 26.23 13.75 4.55
CA ASP A 122 26.82 12.48 4.91
C ASP A 122 27.25 12.54 6.36
N ALA A 123 26.75 11.63 7.14
CA ALA A 123 27.05 11.59 8.55
C ALA A 123 28.55 11.33 8.81
N THR A 124 29.22 10.80 7.82
CA THR A 124 30.62 10.48 7.96
C THR A 124 31.47 11.74 8.10
N ASP A 125 31.00 12.82 7.50
CA ASP A 125 31.77 14.05 7.53
C ASP A 125 31.79 14.67 8.91
N ALA A 126 30.79 14.41 9.69
CA ALA A 126 30.71 14.98 11.03
C ALA A 126 31.67 14.29 11.99
N ASP A 127 32.01 13.05 11.71
CA ASP A 127 32.84 12.29 12.61
C ASP A 127 34.30 12.69 12.47
N GLU A 128 34.73 13.05 11.28
CA GLU A 128 36.11 13.41 11.10
C GLU A 128 36.47 14.71 11.79
N ARG A 129 35.52 15.60 11.91
CA ARG A 129 35.79 16.86 12.57
C ARG A 129 35.86 16.73 14.07
N ARG A 130 35.45 15.60 14.60
CA ARG A 130 35.44 15.43 16.02
C ARG A 130 36.75 14.88 16.55
N VAL A 131 37.54 14.34 15.70
CA VAL A 131 38.75 13.66 16.13
C VAL A 131 39.84 14.63 16.45
N ASP A 132 39.68 15.85 16.08
CA ASP A 132 40.64 16.85 16.40
C ASP A 132 40.37 17.45 17.76
#